data_af00539649f36cd11201932644a08e14
#
_entry.id   af00539649f36cd11201932644a08e14
#
_cell.length_a   1.000
_cell.length_b   1.000
_cell.length_c   1.000
_cell.angle_alpha   90.00
_cell.angle_beta   90.00
_cell.angle_gamma   90.00
#
_symmetry.space_group_name_H-M   'P 1'
#
loop_
_entity.id
_entity.type
_entity.pdbx_description
1 polymer ?
#
loop_
_entity_poly.entity_id
_entity_poly.type
_entity_poly.pdbx_seq_one_letter_code
_entity_poly.pdbx_strand_id
1 'polypeptide(L)'
;MTYSYFPGCTLKTKAKDLDHYARISAEALGFTLEELPDWQCCGGVYPMAKNEIATKLSSIRALAKAKELGQPLVTLCSACHNVIKQVNHDMQTDDNIVLKANNYLKLAEPYQGETEVLHYLEVLRDKVGFDELKKKVVNPLKGKKIAAYYGCLLYTSPS
;
A
#
# COMPACT_ATOMS: atom_id res chain seq x y z
N MET A 1 -3.05 -13.14 10.55
CA MET A 1 -2.16 -12.72 9.44
C MET A 1 -1.83 -11.25 9.64
N THR A 2 -0.55 -10.86 9.50
CA THR A 2 -0.11 -9.48 9.74
C THR A 2 0.42 -8.88 8.45
N TYR A 3 0.08 -7.62 8.21
CA TYR A 3 0.53 -6.85 7.05
C TYR A 3 1.28 -5.61 7.51
N SER A 4 2.38 -5.28 6.83
CA SER A 4 3.03 -3.99 6.97
C SER A 4 2.12 -2.90 6.39
N TYR A 5 1.74 -1.94 7.22
CA TYR A 5 0.75 -0.93 6.85
C TYR A 5 1.40 0.42 6.58
N PHE A 6 1.15 0.94 5.39
CA PHE A 6 1.53 2.28 4.99
C PHE A 6 0.30 3.19 4.95
N PRO A 7 0.06 4.02 5.99
CA PRO A 7 -1.14 4.86 6.06
C PRO A 7 -1.12 6.02 5.04
N GLY A 8 0.03 6.63 4.84
CA GLY A 8 0.17 7.83 4.04
C GLY A 8 -0.35 9.11 4.73
N CYS A 9 -0.01 10.26 4.17
CA CYS A 9 -0.26 11.56 4.82
C CYS A 9 -1.76 11.87 4.96
N THR A 10 -2.60 11.50 4.00
CA THR A 10 -4.03 11.81 4.02
C THR A 10 -4.76 11.11 5.16
N LEU A 11 -4.47 9.83 5.40
CA LEU A 11 -5.09 9.08 6.49
C LEU A 11 -4.65 9.57 7.87
N LYS A 12 -3.43 10.08 7.96
CA LYS A 12 -2.93 10.66 9.23
C LYS A 12 -3.43 12.09 9.51
N THR A 13 -4.02 12.75 8.53
CA THR A 13 -4.46 14.14 8.67
C THR A 13 -5.96 14.33 8.46
N LYS A 14 -6.43 14.18 7.22
CA LYS A 14 -7.81 14.52 6.81
C LYS A 14 -8.78 13.34 6.87
N ALA A 15 -8.29 12.11 6.69
CA ALA A 15 -9.12 10.90 6.62
C ALA A 15 -8.82 9.93 7.78
N LYS A 16 -8.70 10.46 9.01
CA LYS A 16 -8.41 9.67 10.21
C LYS A 16 -9.47 8.63 10.51
N ASP A 17 -10.73 8.94 10.23
CA ASP A 17 -11.83 7.99 10.43
C ASP A 17 -11.70 6.79 9.50
N LEU A 18 -11.25 7.01 8.25
CA LEU A 18 -10.99 5.90 7.33
C LEU A 18 -9.87 4.98 7.85
N ASP A 19 -8.78 5.54 8.37
CA ASP A 19 -7.71 4.77 9.01
C ASP A 19 -8.24 3.96 10.20
N HIS A 20 -9.01 4.61 11.07
CA HIS A 20 -9.59 3.98 12.25
C HIS A 20 -10.51 2.81 11.89
N TYR A 21 -11.48 3.04 11.00
CA TYR A 21 -12.41 1.98 10.58
C TYR A 21 -11.73 0.84 9.81
N ALA A 22 -10.68 1.14 9.05
CA ALA A 22 -9.92 0.10 8.38
C ALA A 22 -9.22 -0.83 9.39
N ARG A 23 -8.62 -0.29 10.45
CA ARG A 23 -7.97 -1.09 11.51
C ARG A 23 -8.99 -1.95 12.26
N ILE A 24 -10.11 -1.38 12.69
CA ILE A 24 -11.18 -2.11 13.38
C ILE A 24 -11.74 -3.22 12.49
N SER A 25 -12.00 -2.92 11.21
CA SER A 25 -12.53 -3.93 10.29
C SER A 25 -11.51 -5.04 9.99
N ALA A 26 -10.22 -4.72 9.91
CA ALA A 26 -9.15 -5.70 9.77
C ALA A 26 -9.13 -6.67 10.97
N GLU A 27 -9.15 -6.15 12.19
CA GLU A 27 -9.20 -6.97 13.41
C GLU A 27 -10.44 -7.86 13.45
N ALA A 28 -11.62 -7.32 13.12
CA ALA A 28 -12.87 -8.09 13.05
C ALA A 28 -12.82 -9.21 12.00
N LEU A 29 -12.02 -9.04 10.94
CA LEU A 29 -11.80 -10.01 9.87
C LEU A 29 -10.62 -10.96 10.15
N GLY A 30 -9.93 -10.81 11.27
CA GLY A 30 -8.88 -11.73 11.73
C GLY A 30 -7.48 -11.43 11.17
N PHE A 31 -7.21 -10.20 10.72
CA PHE A 31 -5.87 -9.78 10.35
C PHE A 31 -5.48 -8.43 10.96
N THR A 32 -4.18 -8.16 11.03
CA THR A 32 -3.64 -6.96 11.67
C THR A 32 -2.93 -6.08 10.64
N LEU A 33 -3.13 -4.78 10.75
CA LEU A 33 -2.40 -3.75 10.03
C LEU A 33 -1.35 -3.15 10.97
N GLU A 34 -0.10 -3.58 10.82
CA GLU A 34 1.03 -3.07 11.60
C GLU A 34 1.66 -1.88 10.88
N GLU A 35 1.52 -0.69 11.47
CA GLU A 35 2.06 0.51 10.85
C GLU A 35 3.59 0.47 10.77
N LEU A 36 4.12 0.69 9.57
CA LEU A 36 5.56 0.77 9.36
C LEU A 36 6.15 1.93 10.17
N PRO A 37 7.27 1.73 10.88
CA PRO A 37 7.99 2.82 11.52
C PRO A 37 8.60 3.73 10.44
N ASP A 38 8.76 5.01 10.77
CA ASP A 38 9.51 5.98 9.97
C ASP A 38 9.10 6.11 8.49
N TRP A 39 7.84 5.76 8.16
CA TRP A 39 7.34 5.95 6.81
C TRP A 39 7.29 7.45 6.46
N GLN A 40 7.57 7.76 5.21
CA GLN A 40 7.51 9.11 4.65
C GLN A 40 6.45 9.19 3.56
N CYS A 41 5.97 10.39 3.25
CA CYS A 41 5.00 10.59 2.18
C CYS A 41 5.50 9.96 0.86
N CYS A 42 4.60 9.25 0.17
CA CYS A 42 4.91 8.64 -1.13
C CYS A 42 5.18 9.66 -2.25
N GLY A 43 4.95 10.95 -2.01
CA GLY A 43 5.12 12.01 -3.00
C GLY A 43 3.95 12.21 -3.97
N GLY A 44 2.87 11.44 -3.84
CA GLY A 44 1.71 11.51 -4.73
C GLY A 44 2.07 11.19 -6.17
N VAL A 45 1.70 12.05 -7.12
CA VAL A 45 2.02 11.85 -8.55
C VAL A 45 3.46 12.24 -8.94
N TYR A 46 4.21 12.86 -8.04
CA TYR A 46 5.54 13.41 -8.33
C TYR A 46 6.57 12.34 -8.76
N PRO A 47 6.67 11.17 -8.09
CA PRO A 47 7.58 10.10 -8.51
C PRO A 47 7.31 9.53 -9.90
N MET A 48 6.09 9.70 -10.40
CA MET A 48 5.67 9.24 -11.72
C MET A 48 5.92 10.29 -12.81
N ALA A 49 5.92 11.58 -12.44
CA ALA A 49 6.13 12.69 -13.37
C ALA A 49 7.60 12.93 -13.70
N LYS A 50 8.51 12.46 -12.85
CA LYS A 50 9.95 12.64 -13.01
C LYS A 50 10.71 11.34 -12.78
N ASN A 51 11.68 11.10 -13.63
CA ASN A 51 12.55 9.93 -13.55
C ASN A 51 13.72 10.13 -12.56
N GLU A 52 13.47 10.85 -11.48
CA GLU A 52 14.48 11.15 -10.45
C GLU A 52 14.41 10.12 -9.33
N ILE A 53 15.52 9.47 -9.07
CA ILE A 53 15.63 8.45 -8.02
C ILE A 53 15.22 9.00 -6.64
N ALA A 54 15.55 10.24 -6.33
CA ALA A 54 15.26 10.89 -5.06
C ALA A 54 13.75 10.85 -4.72
N THR A 55 12.87 10.97 -5.72
CA THR A 55 11.42 10.95 -5.51
C THR A 55 10.87 9.57 -5.18
N LYS A 56 11.63 8.51 -5.45
CA LYS A 56 11.25 7.10 -5.23
C LYS A 56 11.75 6.54 -3.89
N LEU A 57 12.75 7.18 -3.28
CA LEU A 57 13.47 6.64 -2.12
C LEU A 57 12.58 6.39 -0.90
N SER A 58 11.58 7.24 -0.64
CA SER A 58 10.65 7.06 0.48
C SER A 58 9.83 5.77 0.33
N SER A 59 9.32 5.50 -0.88
CA SER A 59 8.59 4.28 -1.19
C SER A 59 9.49 3.05 -1.13
N ILE A 60 10.71 3.13 -1.67
CA ILE A 60 11.68 2.03 -1.65
C ILE A 60 12.07 1.68 -0.21
N ARG A 61 12.27 2.67 0.66
CA ARG A 61 12.56 2.43 2.08
C ARG A 61 11.42 1.69 2.78
N ALA A 62 10.16 2.09 2.54
CA ALA A 62 9.00 1.43 3.10
C ALA A 62 8.86 -0.02 2.59
N LEU A 63 9.08 -0.25 1.31
CA LEU A 63 9.06 -1.57 0.68
C LEU A 63 10.17 -2.49 1.24
N ALA A 64 11.39 -1.97 1.34
CA ALA A 64 12.51 -2.71 1.92
C ALA A 64 12.25 -3.08 3.39
N LYS A 65 11.63 -2.18 4.16
CA LYS A 65 11.25 -2.47 5.55
C LYS A 65 10.18 -3.56 5.64
N ALA A 66 9.19 -3.55 4.77
CA ALA A 66 8.19 -4.62 4.69
C ALA A 66 8.82 -5.97 4.32
N LYS A 67 9.80 -5.99 3.38
CA LYS A 67 10.61 -7.17 3.06
C LYS A 67 11.35 -7.71 4.29
N GLU A 68 12.03 -6.83 5.03
CA GLU A 68 12.76 -7.19 6.26
C GLU A 68 11.84 -7.85 7.30
N LEU A 69 10.59 -7.39 7.40
CA LEU A 69 9.56 -7.96 8.28
C LEU A 69 8.92 -9.24 7.71
N GLY A 70 9.22 -9.62 6.47
CA GLY A 70 8.61 -10.76 5.80
C GLY A 70 7.11 -10.59 5.55
N GLN A 71 6.63 -9.35 5.39
CA GLN A 71 5.22 -9.02 5.29
C GLN A 71 4.90 -8.31 3.96
N PRO A 72 3.73 -8.60 3.33
CA PRO A 72 3.21 -7.74 2.27
C PRO A 72 2.93 -6.33 2.78
N LEU A 73 3.10 -5.33 1.91
CA LEU A 73 2.80 -3.93 2.22
C LEU A 73 1.36 -3.59 1.79
N VAL A 74 0.57 -3.10 2.74
CA VAL A 74 -0.84 -2.70 2.51
C VAL A 74 -1.03 -1.21 2.67
N THR A 75 -1.81 -0.61 1.80
CA THR A 75 -2.23 0.79 1.87
C THR A 75 -3.73 0.94 1.57
N LEU A 76 -4.37 1.97 2.13
CA LEU A 76 -5.76 2.34 1.87
C LEU A 76 -5.89 3.49 0.87
N CYS A 77 -4.85 4.29 0.72
CA CYS A 77 -4.87 5.44 -0.18
C CYS A 77 -4.56 5.00 -1.61
N SER A 78 -5.50 5.20 -2.55
CA SER A 78 -5.33 4.85 -3.97
C SER A 78 -4.10 5.49 -4.61
N ALA A 79 -3.79 6.75 -4.24
CA ALA A 79 -2.59 7.43 -4.74
C ALA A 79 -1.31 6.78 -4.20
N CYS A 80 -1.27 6.47 -2.89
CA CYS A 80 -0.11 5.78 -2.30
C CYS A 80 0.06 4.38 -2.91
N HIS A 81 -1.04 3.65 -3.08
CA HIS A 81 -1.01 2.33 -3.72
C HIS A 81 -0.39 2.40 -5.12
N ASN A 82 -0.91 3.29 -5.95
CA ASN A 82 -0.43 3.47 -7.32
C ASN A 82 1.07 3.80 -7.35
N VAL A 83 1.50 4.80 -6.58
CA VAL A 83 2.91 5.23 -6.54
C VAL A 83 3.82 4.12 -6.03
N ILE A 84 3.49 3.51 -4.90
CA ILE A 84 4.34 2.48 -4.29
C ILE A 84 4.42 1.25 -5.21
N LYS A 85 3.31 0.86 -5.83
CA LYS A 85 3.28 -0.28 -6.75
C LYS A 85 4.09 -0.02 -8.01
N GLN A 86 4.03 1.19 -8.58
CA GLN A 86 4.86 1.57 -9.72
C GLN A 86 6.35 1.65 -9.35
N VAL A 87 6.69 2.25 -8.21
CA VAL A 87 8.08 2.27 -7.74
C VAL A 87 8.60 0.85 -7.51
N ASN A 88 7.77 -0.05 -6.98
CA ASN A 88 8.13 -1.46 -6.83
C ASN A 88 8.38 -2.14 -8.18
N HIS A 89 7.54 -1.84 -9.17
CA HIS A 89 7.72 -2.34 -10.54
C HIS A 89 9.00 -1.81 -11.18
N ASP A 90 9.32 -0.52 -11.00
CA ASP A 90 10.59 0.04 -11.46
C ASP A 90 11.79 -0.68 -10.84
N MET A 91 11.72 -1.05 -9.55
CA MET A 91 12.76 -1.85 -8.88
C MET A 91 12.87 -3.28 -9.42
N GLN A 92 11.83 -3.80 -10.09
CA GLN A 92 11.86 -5.12 -10.73
C GLN A 92 12.38 -5.08 -12.18
N THR A 93 12.31 -3.92 -12.84
CA THR A 93 12.49 -3.82 -14.29
C THR A 93 13.62 -2.89 -14.73
N ASP A 94 14.18 -2.08 -13.85
CA ASP A 94 15.25 -1.12 -14.16
C ASP A 94 16.46 -1.26 -13.22
N ASP A 95 17.49 -1.95 -13.70
CA ASP A 95 18.73 -2.19 -12.98
C ASP A 95 19.44 -0.89 -12.56
N ASN A 96 19.30 0.20 -13.31
CA ASN A 96 19.89 1.48 -12.97
C ASN A 96 19.19 2.13 -11.77
N ILE A 97 17.86 2.00 -11.68
CA ILE A 97 17.09 2.42 -10.50
C ILE A 97 17.49 1.58 -9.29
N VAL A 98 17.57 0.26 -9.44
CA VAL A 98 18.00 -0.68 -8.39
C VAL A 98 19.38 -0.28 -7.86
N LEU A 99 20.37 -0.09 -8.74
CA LEU A 99 21.73 0.27 -8.36
C LEU A 99 21.78 1.60 -7.61
N LYS A 100 21.16 2.64 -8.15
CA LYS A 100 21.17 3.98 -7.55
C LYS A 100 20.46 4.02 -6.21
N ALA A 101 19.28 3.38 -6.11
CA ALA A 101 18.51 3.35 -4.89
C ALA A 101 19.25 2.64 -3.75
N ASN A 102 19.78 1.44 -4.01
CA ASN A 102 20.50 0.67 -3.00
C ASN A 102 21.79 1.38 -2.57
N ASN A 103 22.53 1.98 -3.50
CA ASN A 103 23.72 2.77 -3.19
C ASN A 103 23.41 3.98 -2.31
N TYR A 104 22.29 4.66 -2.55
CA TYR A 104 21.89 5.83 -1.77
C TYR A 104 21.36 5.44 -0.39
N LEU A 105 20.47 4.46 -0.33
CA LEU A 105 19.81 4.04 0.92
C LEU A 105 20.72 3.25 1.85
N LYS A 106 21.78 2.62 1.31
CA LYS A 106 22.71 1.76 2.07
C LYS A 106 22.00 0.75 2.94
N LEU A 107 21.00 0.08 2.36
CA LEU A 107 20.23 -0.96 3.04
C LEU A 107 21.15 -2.12 3.45
N ALA A 108 20.83 -2.78 4.56
CA ALA A 108 21.58 -3.95 5.02
C ALA A 108 21.52 -5.09 3.98
N GLU A 109 20.36 -5.25 3.34
CA GLU A 109 20.18 -6.12 2.19
C GLU A 109 19.64 -5.31 1.01
N PRO A 110 20.18 -5.48 -0.20
CA PRO A 110 19.68 -4.82 -1.40
C PRO A 110 18.20 -5.16 -1.65
N TYR A 111 17.44 -4.16 -2.07
CA TYR A 111 16.04 -4.32 -2.46
C TYR A 111 15.91 -4.35 -3.98
N GLN A 112 15.13 -5.30 -4.51
CA GLN A 112 14.92 -5.53 -5.95
C GLN A 112 13.43 -5.69 -6.32
N GLY A 113 12.53 -5.15 -5.49
CA GLY A 113 11.09 -5.19 -5.77
C GLY A 113 10.37 -6.45 -5.30
N GLU A 114 10.87 -7.15 -4.29
CA GLU A 114 10.33 -8.47 -3.86
C GLU A 114 9.05 -8.36 -3.03
N THR A 115 8.75 -7.19 -2.46
CA THR A 115 7.59 -7.00 -1.59
C THR A 115 6.28 -7.02 -2.37
N GLU A 116 5.32 -7.84 -1.96
CA GLU A 116 3.94 -7.77 -2.48
C GLU A 116 3.28 -6.47 -2.01
N VAL A 117 2.75 -5.68 -2.94
CA VAL A 117 2.05 -4.42 -2.66
C VAL A 117 0.56 -4.61 -2.90
N LEU A 118 -0.25 -4.41 -1.87
CA LEU A 118 -1.69 -4.62 -1.91
C LEU A 118 -2.46 -3.34 -1.51
N HIS A 119 -3.54 -3.06 -2.23
CA HIS A 119 -4.56 -2.17 -1.73
C HIS A 119 -5.42 -2.92 -0.70
N TYR A 120 -5.94 -2.23 0.32
CA TYR A 120 -6.82 -2.84 1.31
C TYR A 120 -8.01 -3.58 0.69
N LEU A 121 -8.58 -3.05 -0.39
CA LEU A 121 -9.66 -3.71 -1.13
C LEU A 121 -9.22 -5.03 -1.79
N GLU A 122 -7.94 -5.15 -2.20
CA GLU A 122 -7.39 -6.41 -2.72
C GLU A 122 -7.26 -7.43 -1.59
N VAL A 123 -6.85 -7.00 -0.39
CA VAL A 123 -6.84 -7.89 0.80
C VAL A 123 -8.23 -8.41 1.09
N LEU A 124 -9.25 -7.53 1.08
CA LEU A 124 -10.64 -7.94 1.32
C LEU A 124 -11.16 -8.91 0.26
N ARG A 125 -10.84 -8.67 -1.02
CA ARG A 125 -11.28 -9.51 -2.15
C ARG A 125 -10.57 -10.85 -2.19
N ASP A 126 -9.24 -10.84 -2.10
CA ASP A 126 -8.40 -11.98 -2.50
C ASP A 126 -7.90 -12.79 -1.30
N LYS A 127 -7.67 -12.16 -0.16
CA LYS A 127 -7.13 -12.83 1.04
C LYS A 127 -8.23 -13.19 2.04
N VAL A 128 -9.25 -12.33 2.23
CA VAL A 128 -10.40 -12.60 3.10
C VAL A 128 -11.50 -13.33 2.33
N GLY A 129 -11.87 -12.81 1.16
CA GLY A 129 -12.95 -13.33 0.33
C GLY A 129 -14.34 -12.82 0.70
N PHE A 130 -15.20 -12.71 -0.30
CA PHE A 130 -16.55 -12.14 -0.11
C PHE A 130 -17.45 -12.95 0.80
N ASP A 131 -17.26 -14.26 0.90
CA ASP A 131 -18.13 -15.10 1.74
C ASP A 131 -17.81 -14.89 3.22
N GLU A 132 -16.55 -14.75 3.59
CA GLU A 132 -16.18 -14.39 4.96
C GLU A 132 -16.59 -12.95 5.31
N LEU A 133 -16.44 -12.02 4.37
CA LEU A 133 -16.95 -10.66 4.55
C LEU A 133 -18.45 -10.64 4.83
N LYS A 134 -19.27 -11.38 4.06
CA LYS A 134 -20.72 -11.46 4.26
C LYS A 134 -21.10 -11.97 5.65
N LYS A 135 -20.37 -12.94 6.20
CA LYS A 135 -20.61 -13.47 7.55
C LYS A 135 -20.41 -12.44 8.65
N LYS A 136 -19.52 -11.45 8.42
CA LYS A 136 -19.19 -10.39 9.38
C LYS A 136 -20.05 -9.14 9.25
N VAL A 137 -20.86 -9.01 8.20
CA VAL A 137 -21.72 -7.84 8.00
C VAL A 137 -22.92 -7.90 8.93
N VAL A 138 -22.96 -7.00 9.91
CA VAL A 138 -24.06 -6.89 10.88
C VAL A 138 -25.21 -6.05 10.30
N ASN A 139 -24.91 -4.94 9.63
CA ASN A 139 -25.87 -4.00 9.07
C ASN A 139 -25.71 -3.92 7.54
N PRO A 140 -26.30 -4.84 6.77
CA PRO A 140 -26.20 -4.82 5.32
C PRO A 140 -26.93 -3.61 4.72
N LEU A 141 -26.36 -3.02 3.69
CA LEU A 141 -26.93 -1.87 2.98
C LEU A 141 -28.07 -2.27 2.02
N LYS A 142 -29.00 -3.14 2.49
CA LYS A 142 -30.13 -3.62 1.68
C LYS A 142 -31.00 -2.46 1.20
N GLY A 143 -31.37 -2.48 -0.07
CA GLY A 143 -32.22 -1.45 -0.68
C GLY A 143 -31.53 -0.13 -0.96
N LYS A 144 -30.25 0.04 -0.63
CA LYS A 144 -29.48 1.23 -0.99
C LYS A 144 -28.91 1.08 -2.40
N LYS A 145 -29.03 2.14 -3.20
CA LYS A 145 -28.33 2.26 -4.49
C LYS A 145 -26.99 2.94 -4.24
N ILE A 146 -25.91 2.24 -4.47
CA ILE A 146 -24.55 2.72 -4.21
C ILE A 146 -23.77 2.66 -5.51
N ALA A 147 -23.12 3.78 -5.88
CA ALA A 147 -22.15 3.84 -6.96
C ALA A 147 -20.76 4.03 -6.34
N ALA A 148 -19.80 3.20 -6.78
CA ALA A 148 -18.42 3.38 -6.38
C ALA A 148 -17.72 4.40 -7.29
N TYR A 149 -17.04 5.37 -6.69
CA TYR A 149 -16.15 6.30 -7.39
C TYR A 149 -14.75 6.21 -6.78
N TYR A 150 -13.81 5.72 -7.52
CA TYR A 150 -12.41 5.55 -7.08
C TYR A 150 -11.39 6.20 -8.01
N GLY A 151 -11.84 6.98 -8.99
CA GLY A 151 -10.97 7.69 -9.94
C GLY A 151 -10.09 6.75 -10.78
N CYS A 152 -9.02 7.29 -11.35
CA CYS A 152 -8.13 6.56 -12.26
C CYS A 152 -6.99 5.79 -11.56
N LEU A 153 -6.56 6.21 -10.37
CA LEU A 153 -5.32 5.72 -9.76
C LEU A 153 -5.35 4.25 -9.34
N LEU A 154 -6.51 3.69 -9.01
CA LEU A 154 -6.60 2.28 -8.62
C LEU A 154 -6.43 1.32 -9.81
N TYR A 155 -6.98 1.65 -10.96
CA TYR A 155 -6.92 0.75 -12.11
C TYR A 155 -5.77 1.05 -13.08
N THR A 156 -5.01 2.11 -12.86
CA THR A 156 -3.77 2.40 -13.60
C THR A 156 -2.51 1.88 -12.91
N SER A 157 -2.65 1.25 -11.75
CA SER A 157 -1.54 0.59 -11.07
C SER A 157 -1.06 -0.62 -11.87
N PRO A 158 0.26 -0.89 -11.91
CA PRO A 158 0.78 -2.14 -12.48
C PRO A 158 0.15 -3.35 -11.81
N SER A 159 -0.23 -4.32 -12.59
CA SER A 159 -0.82 -5.58 -12.09
C SER A 159 0.24 -6.64 -11.89
#